data_48b5b30d310662f1f25e698c6cc8958d
#
_entry.id   48b5b30d310662f1f25e698c6cc8958d
#
_cell.length_a   1.000
_cell.length_b   1.000
_cell.length_c   1.000
_cell.angle_alpha   90.00
_cell.angle_beta   90.00
_cell.angle_gamma   90.00
#
_symmetry.space_group_name_H-M   'P 1'
#
loop_
_entity.id
_entity.type
_entity.pdbx_description
1 polymer ?
#
loop_
_entity_poly.entity_id
_entity_poly.type
_entity_poly.pdbx_seq_one_letter_code
_entity_poly.pdbx_strand_id
1 'polypeptide(L)'
;MRVQNEQELGNAVKQEESCIELEGKLASQIKKLMKLNMALWVFSLTALSIAVFATIQAPATAGVSGIISIVAGTSAASILGMDTVIAAVSIAVAGGGIRILQKLRKYHLTYGENGKIILHLNH
;
A
#
# COMPACT_ATOMS: atom_id res chain seq x y z
N MET A 1 -14.26 2.95 9.11
CA MET A 1 -13.77 4.17 8.45
C MET A 1 -13.72 3.96 6.95
N ARG A 2 -14.26 4.88 6.20
CA ARG A 2 -14.24 4.80 4.74
C ARG A 2 -13.05 5.56 4.18
N VAL A 3 -12.29 4.94 3.29
CA VAL A 3 -11.07 5.49 2.72
C VAL A 3 -11.21 5.61 1.22
N GLN A 4 -10.83 6.74 0.65
CA GLN A 4 -11.00 7.03 -0.78
C GLN A 4 -9.68 7.06 -1.56
N ASN A 5 -8.54 7.25 -0.88
CA ASN A 5 -7.25 7.32 -1.54
C ASN A 5 -6.15 6.70 -0.67
N GLU A 6 -4.97 6.59 -1.24
CA GLU A 6 -3.81 5.97 -0.59
C GLU A 6 -3.38 6.74 0.66
N GLN A 7 -3.46 8.05 0.62
CA GLN A 7 -3.07 8.89 1.75
C GLN A 7 -3.98 8.64 2.96
N GLU A 8 -5.29 8.59 2.73
CA GLU A 8 -6.26 8.29 3.80
C GLU A 8 -6.03 6.88 4.35
N LEU A 9 -5.74 5.91 3.49
CA LEU A 9 -5.46 4.55 3.92
C LEU A 9 -4.21 4.48 4.78
N GLY A 10 -3.14 5.14 4.37
CA GLY A 10 -1.90 5.19 5.14
C GLY A 10 -2.12 5.76 6.54
N ASN A 11 -2.88 6.83 6.63
CA ASN A 11 -3.22 7.44 7.92
C ASN A 11 -4.11 6.54 8.77
N ALA A 12 -5.09 5.87 8.15
CA ALA A 12 -5.98 4.95 8.87
C ALA A 12 -5.21 3.77 9.46
N VAL A 13 -4.29 3.20 8.70
CA VAL A 13 -3.45 2.10 9.18
C VAL A 13 -2.50 2.58 10.28
N LYS A 14 -1.95 3.77 10.14
CA LYS A 14 -1.09 4.37 11.16
C LYS A 14 -1.82 4.52 12.49
N GLN A 15 -3.10 4.90 12.44
CA GLN A 15 -3.94 5.07 13.63
C GLN A 15 -4.54 3.74 14.12
N GLU A 16 -4.25 2.64 13.42
CA GLU A 16 -4.74 1.30 13.76
C GLU A 16 -6.26 1.23 13.84
N GLU A 17 -6.93 1.84 12.85
CA GLU A 17 -8.39 1.77 12.76
C GLU A 17 -8.84 0.31 12.66
N SER A 18 -9.87 -0.03 13.42
CA SER A 18 -10.34 -1.42 13.51
C SER A 18 -11.05 -1.90 12.24
N CYS A 19 -11.69 -0.99 11.53
CA CYS A 19 -12.46 -1.33 10.33
C CYS A 19 -12.22 -0.26 9.28
N ILE A 20 -11.73 -0.68 8.11
CA ILE A 20 -11.45 0.24 7.00
C ILE A 20 -12.18 -0.27 5.77
N GLU A 21 -12.99 0.58 5.14
CA GLU A 21 -13.73 0.26 3.93
C GLU A 21 -13.02 0.86 2.72
N LEU A 22 -12.84 0.04 1.69
CA LEU A 22 -12.20 0.41 0.43
C LEU A 22 -13.10 0.06 -0.74
N GLU A 23 -13.11 0.90 -1.76
CA GLU A 23 -13.87 0.61 -2.98
C GLU A 23 -13.10 1.10 -4.22
N GLY A 24 -13.50 0.62 -5.40
CA GLY A 24 -12.92 1.01 -6.67
C GLY A 24 -11.52 0.47 -6.90
N LYS A 25 -10.70 1.27 -7.54
CA LYS A 25 -9.33 0.89 -7.94
C LYS A 25 -8.44 0.61 -6.75
N LEU A 26 -8.57 1.40 -5.69
CA LEU A 26 -7.77 1.20 -4.47
C LEU A 26 -8.07 -0.16 -3.84
N ALA A 27 -9.34 -0.55 -3.78
CA ALA A 27 -9.74 -1.87 -3.26
C ALA A 27 -9.08 -2.99 -4.07
N SER A 28 -9.07 -2.88 -5.39
CA SER A 28 -8.45 -3.86 -6.28
C SER A 28 -6.93 -3.96 -6.04
N GLN A 29 -6.27 -2.84 -5.86
CA GLN A 29 -4.83 -2.80 -5.63
C GLN A 29 -4.46 -3.40 -4.28
N ILE A 30 -5.21 -3.09 -3.23
CA ILE A 30 -4.99 -3.64 -1.89
C ILE A 30 -5.26 -5.16 -1.89
N LYS A 31 -6.28 -5.60 -2.62
CA LYS A 31 -6.58 -7.02 -2.75
C LYS A 31 -5.40 -7.78 -3.34
N LYS A 32 -4.77 -7.26 -4.39
CA LYS A 32 -3.58 -7.86 -4.99
C LYS A 32 -2.43 -7.95 -3.98
N LEU A 33 -2.21 -6.88 -3.25
CA LEU A 33 -1.14 -6.81 -2.26
C LEU A 33 -1.37 -7.83 -1.13
N MET A 34 -2.60 -7.94 -0.64
CA MET A 34 -2.94 -8.84 0.46
C MET A 34 -2.93 -10.32 0.06
N LYS A 35 -3.06 -10.63 -1.23
CA LYS A 35 -3.09 -12.01 -1.73
C LYS A 35 -1.71 -12.63 -1.97
N LEU A 36 -0.64 -11.86 -1.84
CA LEU A 36 0.70 -12.39 -2.03
C LEU A 36 1.01 -13.45 -0.96
N ASN A 37 1.66 -14.54 -1.36
CA ASN A 37 2.17 -15.50 -0.39
C ASN A 37 3.34 -14.89 0.39
N MET A 38 3.78 -15.55 1.45
CA MET A 38 4.80 -15.00 2.33
C MET A 38 6.13 -14.74 1.60
N ALA A 39 6.54 -15.64 0.71
CA ALA A 39 7.80 -15.48 -0.03
C ALA A 39 7.76 -14.25 -0.95
N LEU A 40 6.68 -14.12 -1.71
CA LEU A 40 6.49 -12.97 -2.61
C LEU A 40 6.30 -11.67 -1.82
N TRP A 41 5.63 -11.75 -0.67
CA TRP A 41 5.44 -10.59 0.20
C TRP A 41 6.78 -10.07 0.71
N VAL A 42 7.63 -10.94 1.24
CA VAL A 42 8.94 -10.54 1.76
C VAL A 42 9.82 -9.96 0.64
N PHE A 43 9.81 -10.59 -0.53
CA PHE A 43 10.56 -10.11 -1.68
C PHE A 43 10.09 -8.72 -2.13
N SER A 44 8.77 -8.55 -2.25
CA SER A 44 8.17 -7.27 -2.63
C SER A 44 8.42 -6.20 -1.57
N LEU A 45 8.32 -6.57 -0.30
CA LEU A 45 8.54 -5.64 0.81
C LEU A 45 9.98 -5.10 0.81
N THR A 46 10.96 -5.96 0.51
CA THR A 46 12.35 -5.53 0.40
C THR A 46 12.53 -4.48 -0.69
N ALA A 47 11.97 -4.73 -1.88
CA ALA A 47 12.04 -3.78 -2.98
C ALA A 47 11.28 -2.49 -2.67
N LEU A 48 10.10 -2.61 -2.06
CA LEU A 48 9.29 -1.46 -1.67
C LEU A 48 9.96 -0.62 -0.58
N SER A 49 10.70 -1.25 0.32
CA SER A 49 11.45 -0.52 1.36
C SER A 49 12.44 0.47 0.76
N ILE A 50 13.14 0.05 -0.28
CA ILE A 50 14.09 0.90 -0.97
C ILE A 50 13.37 2.07 -1.64
N ALA A 51 12.24 1.80 -2.31
CA ALA A 51 11.45 2.81 -2.99
C ALA A 51 10.84 3.81 -2.00
N VAL A 52 10.32 3.34 -0.88
CA VAL A 52 9.74 4.20 0.16
C VAL A 52 10.82 5.10 0.77
N PHE A 53 11.96 4.53 1.10
CA PHE A 53 13.07 5.31 1.66
C PHE A 53 13.52 6.40 0.68
N ALA A 54 13.72 6.05 -0.59
CA ALA A 54 14.12 7.00 -1.61
C ALA A 54 13.07 8.10 -1.82
N THR A 55 11.79 7.75 -1.75
CA THR A 55 10.70 8.73 -1.90
C THR A 55 10.68 9.72 -0.75
N ILE A 56 10.89 9.24 0.48
CA ILE A 56 10.93 10.11 1.68
C ILE A 56 12.11 11.06 1.60
N GLN A 57 13.24 10.61 1.08
CA GLN A 57 14.45 11.42 0.92
C GLN A 57 14.37 12.37 -0.27
N ALA A 58 13.46 12.13 -1.21
CA ALA A 58 13.35 12.95 -2.41
C ALA A 58 12.81 14.35 -2.09
N PRO A 59 13.20 15.38 -2.88
CA PRO A 59 12.63 16.71 -2.71
C PRO A 59 11.10 16.68 -2.89
N ALA A 60 10.41 17.53 -2.14
CA ALA A 60 8.95 17.62 -2.18
C ALA A 60 8.41 17.94 -3.58
N THR A 61 9.22 18.51 -4.45
CA THR A 61 8.85 18.88 -5.82
C THR A 61 8.80 17.68 -6.78
N ALA A 62 9.33 16.50 -6.37
CA ALA A 62 9.36 15.32 -7.23
C ALA A 62 7.97 14.76 -7.54
N GLY A 63 7.03 14.83 -6.58
CA GLY A 63 5.65 14.41 -6.78
C GLY A 63 5.50 12.98 -7.27
N VAL A 64 4.39 12.72 -7.98
CA VAL A 64 4.07 11.39 -8.52
C VAL A 64 5.10 10.94 -9.55
N SER A 65 5.62 11.86 -10.36
CA SER A 65 6.65 11.53 -11.36
C SER A 65 7.91 10.98 -10.71
N GLY A 66 8.30 11.51 -9.55
CA GLY A 66 9.43 11.00 -8.79
C GLY A 66 9.21 9.58 -8.31
N ILE A 67 8.00 9.28 -7.81
CA ILE A 67 7.64 7.93 -7.38
C ILE A 67 7.72 6.95 -8.55
N ILE A 68 7.16 7.32 -9.70
CA ILE A 68 7.19 6.48 -10.91
C ILE A 68 8.63 6.14 -11.30
N SER A 69 9.52 7.14 -11.30
CA SER A 69 10.93 6.94 -11.66
C SER A 69 11.62 5.96 -10.70
N ILE A 70 11.32 6.07 -9.42
CA ILE A 70 11.92 5.21 -8.40
C ILE A 70 11.43 3.77 -8.53
N VAL A 71 10.11 3.57 -8.63
CA VAL A 71 9.54 2.22 -8.64
C VAL A 71 9.75 1.48 -9.96
N ALA A 72 9.94 2.19 -11.06
CA ALA A 72 10.16 1.58 -12.38
C ALA A 72 11.38 0.67 -12.39
N GLY A 73 12.38 0.95 -11.54
CA GLY A 73 13.59 0.14 -11.45
C GLY A 73 13.51 -1.01 -10.45
N THR A 74 12.36 -1.23 -9.81
CA THR A 74 12.24 -2.26 -8.79
C THR A 74 11.64 -3.55 -9.35
N SER A 75 12.03 -4.69 -8.76
CA SER A 75 11.46 -5.99 -9.12
C SER A 75 10.02 -6.15 -8.64
N ALA A 76 9.58 -5.36 -7.67
CA ALA A 76 8.19 -5.38 -7.20
C ALA A 76 7.21 -5.02 -8.31
N ALA A 77 7.60 -4.16 -9.25
CA ALA A 77 6.76 -3.78 -10.38
C ALA A 77 6.41 -4.97 -11.29
N SER A 78 7.31 -5.94 -11.42
CA SER A 78 7.05 -7.15 -12.20
C SER A 78 6.06 -8.09 -11.53
N ILE A 79 6.01 -8.10 -10.21
CA ILE A 79 5.15 -8.99 -9.43
C ILE A 79 3.76 -8.38 -9.26
N LEU A 80 3.70 -7.12 -8.85
CA LEU A 80 2.46 -6.45 -8.45
C LEU A 80 1.83 -5.61 -9.55
N GLY A 81 2.62 -5.22 -10.54
CA GLY A 81 2.22 -4.22 -11.52
C GLY A 81 2.54 -2.81 -11.03
N MET A 82 2.81 -1.92 -11.98
CA MET A 82 3.24 -0.55 -11.67
C MET A 82 2.22 0.21 -10.80
N ASP A 83 0.93 0.11 -11.14
CA ASP A 83 -0.12 0.81 -10.41
C ASP A 83 -0.18 0.39 -8.95
N THR A 84 -0.05 -0.90 -8.69
CA THR A 84 -0.11 -1.44 -7.32
C THR A 84 1.13 -1.02 -6.52
N VAL A 85 2.30 -1.00 -7.16
CA VAL A 85 3.53 -0.56 -6.50
C VAL A 85 3.45 0.92 -6.14
N ILE A 86 2.97 1.76 -7.05
CA ILE A 86 2.80 3.20 -6.80
C ILE A 86 1.84 3.40 -5.62
N ALA A 87 0.73 2.68 -5.59
CA ALA A 87 -0.24 2.76 -4.50
C ALA A 87 0.40 2.34 -3.18
N ALA A 88 1.14 1.23 -3.15
CA ALA A 88 1.79 0.74 -1.94
C ALA A 88 2.81 1.75 -1.39
N VAL A 89 3.63 2.33 -2.27
CA VAL A 89 4.61 3.35 -1.87
C VAL A 89 3.91 4.59 -1.33
N SER A 90 2.84 5.03 -1.98
CA SER A 90 2.07 6.20 -1.55
C SER A 90 1.45 5.99 -0.16
N ILE A 91 0.90 4.80 0.09
CA ILE A 91 0.33 4.44 1.39
C ILE A 91 1.41 4.46 2.47
N ALA A 92 2.56 3.86 2.20
CA ALA A 92 3.65 3.79 3.15
C ALA A 92 4.20 5.18 3.48
N VAL A 93 4.37 6.02 2.48
CA VAL A 93 4.87 7.40 2.69
C VAL A 93 3.87 8.21 3.52
N ALA A 94 2.58 8.09 3.22
CA ALA A 94 1.53 8.79 3.97
C ALA A 94 1.50 8.36 5.45
N GLY A 95 1.76 7.08 5.71
CA GLY A 95 1.79 6.55 7.07
C GLY A 95 3.12 6.72 7.80
N GLY A 96 4.13 7.24 7.12
CA GLY A 96 5.42 7.53 7.75
C GLY A 96 6.53 6.51 7.51
N GLY A 97 6.30 5.45 6.75
CA GLY A 97 7.35 4.48 6.42
C GLY A 97 6.82 3.10 6.05
N ILE A 98 7.75 2.20 5.76
CA ILE A 98 7.43 0.85 5.29
C ILE A 98 6.66 0.01 6.32
N ARG A 99 6.78 0.35 7.61
CA ARG A 99 6.06 -0.36 8.69
C ARG A 99 4.56 -0.33 8.48
N ILE A 100 4.05 0.69 7.78
CA ILE A 100 2.63 0.79 7.48
C ILE A 100 2.15 -0.37 6.62
N LEU A 101 2.97 -0.83 5.66
CA LEU A 101 2.62 -1.99 4.84
C LEU A 101 2.60 -3.27 5.67
N GLN A 102 3.51 -3.41 6.64
CA GLN A 102 3.50 -4.53 7.56
C GLN A 102 2.26 -4.53 8.44
N LYS A 103 1.84 -3.38 8.93
CA LYS A 103 0.60 -3.24 9.70
C LYS A 103 -0.61 -3.56 8.84
N LEU A 104 -0.63 -3.07 7.60
CA LEU A 104 -1.71 -3.35 6.66
C LEU A 104 -1.88 -4.85 6.44
N ARG A 105 -0.78 -5.59 6.35
CA ARG A 105 -0.80 -7.04 6.14
C ARG A 105 -1.45 -7.81 7.30
N LYS A 106 -1.48 -7.23 8.49
CA LYS A 106 -2.12 -7.84 9.67
C LYS A 106 -3.64 -7.75 9.64
N TYR A 107 -4.21 -6.94 8.77
CA TYR A 107 -5.64 -6.82 8.63
C TYR A 107 -6.22 -8.06 7.94
N HIS A 108 -7.46 -8.39 8.29
CA HIS A 108 -8.23 -9.44 7.63
C HIS A 108 -9.11 -8.83 6.54
N LEU A 109 -9.03 -9.39 5.34
CA LEU A 109 -9.79 -8.93 4.20
C LEU A 109 -11.13 -9.64 4.13
N THR A 110 -12.23 -8.88 4.04
CA THR A 110 -13.55 -9.42 3.75
C THR A 110 -14.14 -8.68 2.56
N TYR A 111 -15.08 -9.33 1.88
CA TYR A 111 -15.70 -8.75 0.69
C TYR A 111 -17.04 -8.14 1.03
N GLY A 112 -17.26 -6.90 0.62
CA GLY A 112 -18.53 -6.22 0.70
C GLY A 112 -19.27 -6.25 -0.63
N GLU A 113 -20.31 -5.44 -0.75
CA GLU A 113 -21.11 -5.33 -1.97
C GLU A 113 -20.37 -4.51 -3.03
N ASN A 114 -20.66 -4.82 -4.31
CA ASN A 114 -20.17 -4.06 -5.47
C ASN A 114 -18.63 -3.93 -5.56
N GLY A 115 -17.92 -5.02 -5.24
CA GLY A 115 -16.46 -5.01 -5.32
C GLY A 115 -15.76 -4.29 -4.19
N LYS A 116 -16.52 -3.84 -3.19
CA LYS A 116 -16.00 -3.19 -2.00
C LYS A 116 -15.29 -4.22 -1.12
N ILE A 117 -14.19 -3.82 -0.50
CA ILE A 117 -13.51 -4.67 0.47
C ILE A 117 -13.49 -3.97 1.83
N ILE A 118 -13.47 -4.78 2.87
CA ILE A 118 -13.43 -4.29 4.25
C ILE A 118 -12.26 -4.96 4.95
N LEU A 119 -11.42 -4.13 5.55
CA LEU A 119 -10.25 -4.59 6.30
C LEU A 119 -10.59 -4.52 7.79
N HIS A 120 -10.40 -5.63 8.49
CA HIS A 120 -10.65 -5.73 9.93
C HIS A 120 -9.34 -6.01 10.66
N LEU A 121 -9.07 -5.24 11.69
CA LEU A 121 -7.91 -5.45 12.55
C LEU A 121 -8.36 -6.12 13.84
N ASN A 122 -7.79 -7.29 14.13
CA ASN A 122 -7.99 -7.97 15.40
C ASN A 122 -6.92 -7.52 16.38
N HIS A 123 -7.37 -6.94 17.48
CA HIS A 123 -6.46 -6.55 18.58
C HIS A 123 -6.22 -7.69 19.51
#